data_f7e34ed08d29f642940dc7318cfea097
#
_entry.id   f7e34ed08d29f642940dc7318cfea097
#
_cell.length_a   1.000
_cell.length_b   1.000
_cell.length_c   1.000
_cell.angle_alpha   90.00
_cell.angle_beta   90.00
_cell.angle_gamma   90.00
#
_symmetry.space_group_name_H-M   'P 1'
#
loop_
_entity.id
_entity.type
_entity.pdbx_description
1 polymer ?
#
loop_
_entity_poly.entity_id
_entity_poly.type
_entity_poly.pdbx_seq_one_letter_code
_entity_poly.pdbx_strand_id
1 'polypeptide(L)'
;MIRKLLNLIYEALGKMVGYKSITDAFELDDSVVSDAMSDSMDLWKSMYKDKSPWLDEHKGVYSLNLAKQICQSFQQQTLSEMETSITEPGVEDETDEDKDDVIDTRAKFLNDIYQKRLIKNLPSAFEKALALGGMIIKPYMNNGQLYLDFNYQGEFYPISFDDDGNIIDVAFFDQFVAGKYIYTTVERQTFSFEKKMLVIENKAFKAQLRKGDDEVEQELGNEIPLSDISRWSGISEEPVTIDNVEKSLFGYFRVPLANNVDLKSPLGISIFSPAINLIRRADEQF
;
A
#
# COMPACT_ATOMS: atom_id res chain seq x y z
N MET A 1 -0.95 -25.24 -20.13
CA MET A 1 0.39 -24.79 -19.74
C MET A 1 0.42 -23.28 -19.45
N ILE A 2 -0.05 -22.41 -20.34
CA ILE A 2 -0.08 -20.94 -20.16
C ILE A 2 -0.88 -20.50 -18.92
N ARG A 3 -2.06 -21.10 -18.65
CA ARG A 3 -2.88 -20.78 -17.46
C ARG A 3 -2.19 -21.11 -16.13
N LYS A 4 -1.43 -22.24 -16.08
CA LYS A 4 -0.62 -22.58 -14.89
C LYS A 4 0.57 -21.63 -14.69
N LEU A 5 1.16 -21.13 -15.79
CA LEU A 5 2.24 -20.15 -15.74
C LEU A 5 1.74 -18.77 -15.28
N LEU A 6 0.56 -18.35 -15.77
CA LEU A 6 -0.08 -17.11 -15.33
C LEU A 6 -0.47 -17.15 -13.85
N ASN A 7 -1.02 -18.27 -13.36
CA ASN A 7 -1.34 -18.42 -11.94
C ASN A 7 -0.08 -18.36 -11.06
N LEU A 8 1.02 -19.02 -11.48
CA LEU A 8 2.32 -18.94 -10.80
C LEU A 8 2.88 -17.50 -10.78
N ILE A 9 2.69 -16.74 -11.84
CA ILE A 9 3.09 -15.33 -11.92
C ILE A 9 2.24 -14.49 -10.97
N TYR A 10 0.92 -14.71 -10.93
CA TYR A 10 0.02 -14.01 -10.02
C TYR A 10 0.26 -14.38 -8.54
N GLU A 11 0.59 -15.63 -8.26
CA GLU A 11 0.96 -16.10 -6.92
C GLU A 11 2.30 -15.50 -6.46
N ALA A 12 3.31 -15.47 -7.33
CA ALA A 12 4.62 -14.89 -7.03
C ALA A 12 4.56 -13.37 -6.82
N LEU A 13 3.80 -12.65 -7.65
CA LEU A 13 3.57 -11.19 -7.50
C LEU A 13 2.66 -10.85 -6.32
N GLY A 14 1.96 -11.82 -5.77
CA GLY A 14 1.12 -11.65 -4.59
C GLY A 14 1.80 -11.99 -3.26
N LYS A 15 2.99 -12.59 -3.30
CA LYS A 15 3.81 -12.84 -2.10
C LYS A 15 4.52 -11.57 -1.72
N MET A 16 4.44 -11.21 -0.44
CA MET A 16 5.22 -10.11 0.10
C MET A 16 6.70 -10.43 -0.02
N VAL A 17 7.51 -9.42 -0.31
CA VAL A 17 8.95 -9.51 -0.10
C VAL A 17 9.15 -9.65 1.40
N GLY A 18 9.88 -10.66 1.83
CA GLY A 18 10.11 -10.89 3.26
C GLY A 18 10.79 -9.69 3.90
N TYR A 19 10.32 -9.30 5.07
CA TYR A 19 10.84 -8.16 5.81
C TYR A 19 12.37 -8.25 6.01
N LYS A 20 12.87 -9.46 6.25
CA LYS A 20 14.31 -9.72 6.37
C LYS A 20 15.08 -9.32 5.12
N SER A 21 14.55 -9.59 3.93
CA SER A 21 15.20 -9.20 2.68
C SER A 21 15.33 -7.68 2.52
N ILE A 22 14.43 -6.91 3.12
CA ILE A 22 14.44 -5.45 3.08
C ILE A 22 15.39 -4.88 4.11
N THR A 23 15.38 -5.41 5.33
CA THR A 23 16.35 -5.03 6.36
C THR A 23 17.77 -5.28 5.88
N ASP A 24 18.03 -6.42 5.23
CA ASP A 24 19.31 -6.75 4.63
C ASP A 24 19.68 -5.79 3.47
N ALA A 25 18.72 -5.47 2.58
CA ALA A 25 18.95 -4.62 1.41
C ALA A 25 19.31 -3.16 1.76
N PHE A 26 18.81 -2.65 2.88
CA PHE A 26 19.05 -1.29 3.36
C PHE A 26 19.88 -1.24 4.65
N GLU A 27 20.50 -2.34 5.06
CA GLU A 27 21.37 -2.45 6.23
C GLU A 27 20.68 -1.91 7.50
N LEU A 28 19.41 -2.32 7.71
CA LEU A 28 18.62 -1.89 8.87
C LEU A 28 18.85 -2.83 10.06
N ASP A 29 18.95 -2.27 11.26
CA ASP A 29 19.23 -3.04 12.48
C ASP A 29 18.05 -3.92 12.89
N ASP A 30 16.80 -3.42 12.75
CA ASP A 30 15.58 -4.09 13.20
C ASP A 30 14.38 -3.84 12.28
N SER A 31 13.38 -4.76 12.33
CA SER A 31 12.08 -4.58 11.69
C SER A 31 11.09 -3.93 12.64
N VAL A 32 10.40 -2.88 12.18
CA VAL A 32 9.29 -2.25 12.93
C VAL A 32 7.96 -2.97 12.76
N VAL A 33 7.92 -4.00 11.91
CA VAL A 33 6.77 -4.87 11.69
C VAL A 33 7.05 -6.22 12.35
N SER A 34 6.26 -6.58 13.35
CA SER A 34 6.40 -7.87 14.02
C SER A 34 5.89 -9.02 13.14
N ASP A 35 6.40 -10.23 13.39
CA ASP A 35 5.92 -11.45 12.72
C ASP A 35 4.40 -11.61 12.87
N ALA A 36 3.86 -11.33 14.07
CA ALA A 36 2.42 -11.39 14.32
C ALA A 36 1.61 -10.43 13.42
N MET A 37 2.14 -9.23 13.13
CA MET A 37 1.51 -8.30 12.18
C MET A 37 1.62 -8.82 10.75
N SER A 38 2.76 -9.37 10.36
CA SER A 38 2.96 -9.96 9.04
C SER A 38 1.98 -11.10 8.78
N ASP A 39 1.91 -12.07 9.68
CA ASP A 39 0.99 -13.21 9.61
C ASP A 39 -0.48 -12.76 9.54
N SER A 40 -0.82 -11.73 10.32
CA SER A 40 -2.18 -11.19 10.32
C SER A 40 -2.53 -10.51 9.00
N MET A 41 -1.61 -9.75 8.40
CA MET A 41 -1.81 -9.12 7.09
C MET A 41 -2.01 -10.16 5.99
N ASP A 42 -1.26 -11.26 6.01
CA ASP A 42 -1.45 -12.37 5.06
C ASP A 42 -2.78 -13.07 5.25
N LEU A 43 -3.19 -13.30 6.49
CA LEU A 43 -4.50 -13.85 6.81
C LEU A 43 -5.63 -12.92 6.31
N TRP A 44 -5.56 -11.62 6.59
CA TRP A 44 -6.58 -10.67 6.11
C TRP A 44 -6.66 -10.63 4.58
N LYS A 45 -5.51 -10.65 3.91
CA LYS A 45 -5.41 -10.70 2.45
C LYS A 45 -6.05 -11.96 1.87
N SER A 46 -5.82 -13.12 2.51
CA SER A 46 -6.40 -14.39 2.10
C SER A 46 -7.93 -14.39 2.30
N MET A 47 -8.41 -13.93 3.44
CA MET A 47 -9.84 -13.81 3.75
C MET A 47 -10.57 -12.86 2.78
N TYR A 48 -9.97 -11.69 2.49
CA TYR A 48 -10.54 -10.75 1.53
C TYR A 48 -10.60 -11.31 0.10
N LYS A 49 -9.64 -12.17 -0.26
CA LYS A 49 -9.59 -12.87 -1.56
C LYS A 49 -10.48 -14.12 -1.62
N ASP A 50 -11.24 -14.41 -0.58
CA ASP A 50 -12.07 -15.62 -0.48
C ASP A 50 -11.25 -16.93 -0.53
N LYS A 51 -10.09 -16.90 0.11
CA LYS A 51 -9.12 -17.99 0.21
C LYS A 51 -8.66 -18.17 1.65
N SER A 52 -9.61 -18.19 2.59
CA SER A 52 -9.31 -18.37 4.02
C SER A 52 -8.68 -19.75 4.25
N PRO A 53 -7.65 -19.87 5.10
CA PRO A 53 -6.93 -21.14 5.30
C PRO A 53 -7.83 -22.32 5.68
N TRP A 54 -8.86 -22.09 6.49
CA TRP A 54 -9.80 -23.13 6.92
C TRP A 54 -10.68 -23.72 5.82
N LEU A 55 -10.77 -23.06 4.65
CA LEU A 55 -11.54 -23.60 3.51
C LEU A 55 -10.86 -24.83 2.89
N ASP A 56 -9.53 -24.90 2.96
CA ASP A 56 -8.75 -26.01 2.43
C ASP A 56 -8.58 -27.16 3.46
N GLU A 57 -8.73 -26.86 4.76
CA GLU A 57 -8.56 -27.83 5.84
C GLU A 57 -9.70 -28.86 5.89
N HIS A 58 -10.91 -28.50 5.47
CA HIS A 58 -12.09 -29.33 5.59
C HIS A 58 -12.86 -29.45 4.27
N LYS A 59 -13.04 -30.67 3.76
CA LYS A 59 -13.88 -30.93 2.59
C LYS A 59 -15.34 -30.57 2.87
N GLY A 60 -15.89 -29.66 2.08
CA GLY A 60 -17.30 -29.29 2.18
C GLY A 60 -17.58 -28.00 2.93
N VAL A 61 -16.55 -27.29 3.41
CA VAL A 61 -16.69 -25.93 3.93
C VAL A 61 -16.74 -24.95 2.76
N TYR A 62 -17.72 -24.06 2.78
CA TYR A 62 -17.91 -23.03 1.77
C TYR A 62 -17.73 -21.65 2.42
N SER A 63 -17.08 -20.75 1.70
CA SER A 63 -16.96 -19.37 2.16
C SER A 63 -18.28 -18.61 1.95
N LEU A 64 -18.67 -17.88 2.98
CA LEU A 64 -19.73 -16.87 2.90
C LEU A 64 -19.21 -15.50 2.42
N ASN A 65 -17.91 -15.37 2.19
CA ASN A 65 -17.24 -14.15 1.76
C ASN A 65 -17.55 -12.92 2.64
N LEU A 66 -17.76 -13.14 3.94
CA LEU A 66 -18.17 -12.10 4.89
C LEU A 66 -17.13 -11.00 5.05
N ALA A 67 -15.83 -11.37 5.02
CA ALA A 67 -14.74 -10.41 5.11
C ALA A 67 -14.86 -9.30 4.05
N LYS A 68 -15.08 -9.67 2.80
CA LYS A 68 -15.27 -8.72 1.71
C LYS A 68 -16.56 -7.93 1.84
N GLN A 69 -17.67 -8.59 2.21
CA GLN A 69 -18.96 -7.92 2.40
C GLN A 69 -18.92 -6.85 3.50
N ILE A 70 -18.19 -7.12 4.60
CA ILE A 70 -17.97 -6.13 5.67
C ILE A 70 -17.23 -4.92 5.10
N CYS A 71 -16.13 -5.11 4.37
CA CYS A 71 -15.38 -4.01 3.77
C CYS A 71 -16.23 -3.18 2.81
N GLN A 72 -17.02 -3.82 1.96
CA GLN A 72 -17.93 -3.15 1.02
C GLN A 72 -19.01 -2.35 1.73
N SER A 73 -19.61 -2.90 2.78
CA SER A 73 -20.63 -2.19 3.56
C SER A 73 -20.06 -0.93 4.22
N PHE A 74 -18.91 -1.03 4.86
CA PHE A 74 -18.24 0.14 5.46
C PHE A 74 -17.82 1.16 4.41
N GLN A 75 -17.27 0.72 3.29
CA GLN A 75 -16.90 1.60 2.18
C GLN A 75 -18.11 2.37 1.65
N GLN A 76 -19.22 1.69 1.38
CA GLN A 76 -20.44 2.32 0.88
C GLN A 76 -21.01 3.32 1.88
N GLN A 77 -21.13 2.94 3.15
CA GLN A 77 -21.66 3.82 4.19
C GLN A 77 -20.78 5.06 4.40
N THR A 78 -19.46 4.91 4.36
CA THR A 78 -18.54 6.02 4.60
C THR A 78 -18.49 7.00 3.43
N LEU A 79 -18.53 6.50 2.18
CA LEU A 79 -18.33 7.33 1.00
C LEU A 79 -19.62 7.80 0.33
N SER A 80 -20.78 7.26 0.69
CA SER A 80 -22.07 7.60 0.03
C SER A 80 -22.47 9.05 0.16
N GLU A 81 -22.09 9.70 1.27
CA GLU A 81 -22.44 11.09 1.60
C GLU A 81 -21.22 12.02 1.62
N MET A 82 -20.05 11.53 1.13
CA MET A 82 -18.84 12.30 1.16
C MET A 82 -18.76 13.27 -0.02
N GLU A 83 -18.92 14.56 0.26
CA GLU A 83 -18.67 15.65 -0.67
C GLU A 83 -17.45 16.45 -0.21
N THR A 84 -16.44 16.56 -1.06
CA THR A 84 -15.20 17.24 -0.72
C THR A 84 -14.63 17.96 -1.94
N SER A 85 -14.02 19.12 -1.69
CA SER A 85 -13.33 19.92 -2.71
C SER A 85 -12.09 20.58 -2.13
N ILE A 86 -11.19 20.99 -3.01
CA ILE A 86 -10.03 21.82 -2.64
C ILE A 86 -10.34 23.24 -3.04
N THR A 87 -10.36 24.14 -2.05
CA THR A 87 -10.60 25.57 -2.23
C THR A 87 -9.39 26.39 -1.74
N GLU A 88 -9.31 27.66 -2.13
CA GLU A 88 -8.31 28.59 -1.62
C GLU A 88 -8.51 28.87 -0.12
N PRO A 89 -7.41 29.06 0.65
CA PRO A 89 -7.51 29.55 2.01
C PRO A 89 -8.13 30.95 2.06
N GLY A 90 -9.22 31.11 2.81
CA GLY A 90 -9.87 32.39 3.02
C GLY A 90 -11.05 32.72 2.09
N VAL A 91 -11.40 31.83 1.18
CA VAL A 91 -12.68 31.85 0.48
C VAL A 91 -13.66 31.05 1.31
N GLU A 92 -14.29 31.68 2.28
CA GLU A 92 -15.52 31.13 2.87
C GLU A 92 -16.60 31.15 1.77
N ASP A 93 -17.52 30.18 1.78
CA ASP A 93 -18.65 30.06 0.83
C ASP A 93 -19.56 31.31 0.87
N GLU A 94 -19.04 32.45 0.47
CA GLU A 94 -19.85 33.64 0.21
C GLU A 94 -20.39 33.53 -1.22
N THR A 95 -21.69 33.33 -1.29
CA THR A 95 -22.54 33.44 -2.48
C THR A 95 -22.59 34.89 -2.99
N ASP A 96 -21.46 35.46 -3.36
CA ASP A 96 -21.41 36.76 -4.05
C ASP A 96 -21.12 36.55 -5.53
N GLU A 97 -22.18 36.71 -6.32
CA GLU A 97 -22.22 36.57 -7.79
C GLU A 97 -21.37 37.61 -8.58
N ASP A 98 -20.62 38.48 -7.92
CA ASP A 98 -19.98 39.65 -8.55
C ASP A 98 -18.44 39.76 -8.37
N LYS A 99 -17.73 38.69 -8.08
CA LYS A 99 -16.26 38.72 -8.13
C LYS A 99 -15.75 38.08 -9.41
N ASP A 100 -15.34 38.94 -10.36
CA ASP A 100 -14.52 38.58 -11.52
C ASP A 100 -13.34 37.68 -11.11
N ASP A 101 -13.43 36.49 -11.55
CA ASP A 101 -12.61 35.29 -11.46
C ASP A 101 -11.09 35.54 -11.51
N VAL A 102 -10.47 35.81 -10.41
CA VAL A 102 -9.11 35.29 -10.17
C VAL A 102 -9.25 33.90 -9.60
N ILE A 103 -9.70 32.96 -10.44
CA ILE A 103 -9.66 31.53 -10.11
C ILE A 103 -8.19 31.20 -9.88
N ASP A 104 -7.82 30.86 -8.61
CA ASP A 104 -6.48 30.36 -8.34
C ASP A 104 -6.24 29.13 -9.20
N THR A 105 -5.41 29.30 -10.19
CA THR A 105 -5.02 28.25 -11.13
C THR A 105 -4.46 27.04 -10.39
N ARG A 106 -3.88 27.27 -9.19
CA ARG A 106 -3.32 26.23 -8.34
C ARG A 106 -4.40 25.42 -7.64
N ALA A 107 -5.40 26.05 -7.02
CA ALA A 107 -6.52 25.37 -6.38
C ALA A 107 -7.31 24.56 -7.41
N LYS A 108 -7.57 25.13 -8.58
CA LYS A 108 -8.22 24.43 -9.70
C LYS A 108 -7.41 23.21 -10.15
N PHE A 109 -6.10 23.35 -10.32
CA PHE A 109 -5.21 22.24 -10.70
C PHE A 109 -5.22 21.14 -9.66
N LEU A 110 -5.12 21.48 -8.37
CA LEU A 110 -5.15 20.51 -7.27
C LEU A 110 -6.52 19.83 -7.17
N ASN A 111 -7.61 20.58 -7.33
CA ASN A 111 -8.96 20.03 -7.32
C ASN A 111 -9.20 19.08 -8.51
N ASP A 112 -8.67 19.39 -9.67
CA ASP A 112 -8.72 18.52 -10.85
C ASP A 112 -8.03 17.18 -10.59
N ILE A 113 -6.85 17.19 -9.97
CA ILE A 113 -6.13 15.97 -9.58
C ILE A 113 -6.93 15.21 -8.52
N TYR A 114 -7.41 15.92 -7.51
CA TYR A 114 -8.22 15.37 -6.43
C TYR A 114 -9.44 14.64 -6.97
N GLN A 115 -10.26 15.29 -7.81
CA GLN A 115 -11.45 14.68 -8.37
C GLN A 115 -11.15 13.55 -9.36
N LYS A 116 -10.19 13.76 -10.28
CA LYS A 116 -9.90 12.80 -11.37
C LYS A 116 -9.05 11.63 -10.93
N ARG A 117 -8.18 11.79 -9.92
CA ARG A 117 -7.21 10.78 -9.51
C ARG A 117 -7.52 10.17 -8.15
N LEU A 118 -7.90 10.98 -7.14
CA LEU A 118 -8.23 10.48 -5.83
C LEU A 118 -9.69 10.00 -5.76
N ILE A 119 -10.65 10.89 -5.88
CA ILE A 119 -12.07 10.59 -5.67
C ILE A 119 -12.57 9.47 -6.59
N LYS A 120 -12.20 9.50 -7.86
CA LYS A 120 -12.57 8.45 -8.81
C LYS A 120 -12.12 7.05 -8.39
N ASN A 121 -10.94 6.92 -7.77
CA ASN A 121 -10.35 5.63 -7.38
C ASN A 121 -10.60 5.29 -5.91
N LEU A 122 -11.02 6.26 -5.11
CA LEU A 122 -11.18 6.13 -3.66
C LEU A 122 -12.10 4.98 -3.24
N PRO A 123 -13.27 4.73 -3.86
CA PRO A 123 -14.13 3.64 -3.42
C PRO A 123 -13.44 2.27 -3.43
N SER A 124 -12.76 1.95 -4.52
CA SER A 124 -12.01 0.69 -4.64
C SER A 124 -10.76 0.65 -3.75
N ALA A 125 -10.06 1.78 -3.62
CA ALA A 125 -8.88 1.87 -2.78
C ALA A 125 -9.24 1.77 -1.29
N PHE A 126 -10.30 2.43 -0.88
CA PHE A 126 -10.77 2.43 0.50
C PHE A 126 -11.28 1.05 0.94
N GLU A 127 -12.03 0.33 0.08
CA GLU A 127 -12.45 -1.05 0.35
C GLU A 127 -11.24 -1.96 0.67
N LYS A 128 -10.17 -1.87 -0.14
CA LYS A 128 -8.96 -2.65 0.09
C LYS A 128 -8.19 -2.19 1.33
N ALA A 129 -8.15 -0.89 1.59
CA ALA A 129 -7.51 -0.35 2.79
C ALA A 129 -8.21 -0.82 4.07
N LEU A 130 -9.55 -0.87 4.07
CA LEU A 130 -10.34 -1.45 5.16
C LEU A 130 -10.00 -2.93 5.37
N ALA A 131 -9.82 -3.68 4.30
CA ALA A 131 -9.47 -5.09 4.37
C ALA A 131 -8.06 -5.34 4.94
N LEU A 132 -7.09 -4.50 4.58
CA LEU A 132 -5.68 -4.72 4.89
C LEU A 132 -5.15 -3.87 6.05
N GLY A 133 -5.99 -3.03 6.67
CA GLY A 133 -5.65 -2.21 7.83
C GLY A 133 -5.21 -0.78 7.50
N GLY A 134 -4.87 -0.49 6.24
CA GLY A 134 -4.48 0.86 5.81
C GLY A 134 -3.91 0.91 4.41
N MET A 135 -3.61 2.12 3.96
CA MET A 135 -2.95 2.37 2.66
C MET A 135 -2.11 3.64 2.70
N ILE A 136 -1.07 3.66 1.90
CA ILE A 136 -0.33 4.89 1.56
C ILE A 136 -0.79 5.37 0.18
N ILE A 137 -1.03 6.67 0.07
CA ILE A 137 -1.29 7.35 -1.19
C ILE A 137 -0.06 8.18 -1.53
N LYS A 138 0.61 7.83 -2.62
CA LYS A 138 1.87 8.45 -3.05
C LYS A 138 1.68 9.14 -4.41
N PRO A 139 2.03 10.43 -4.57
CA PRO A 139 2.07 11.08 -5.87
C PRO A 139 3.30 10.61 -6.68
N TYR A 140 3.13 10.45 -7.98
CA TYR A 140 4.24 10.22 -8.91
C TYR A 140 3.99 10.89 -10.25
N MET A 141 5.09 11.20 -10.96
CA MET A 141 5.03 11.83 -12.27
C MET A 141 5.17 10.77 -13.37
N ASN A 142 4.30 10.81 -14.36
CA ASN A 142 4.42 10.01 -15.57
C ASN A 142 4.07 10.85 -16.81
N ASN A 143 4.98 10.93 -17.77
CA ASN A 143 4.83 11.73 -18.98
C ASN A 143 4.38 13.18 -18.72
N GLY A 144 4.94 13.82 -17.68
CA GLY A 144 4.64 15.18 -17.29
C GLY A 144 3.27 15.38 -16.63
N GLN A 145 2.57 14.30 -16.28
CA GLN A 145 1.31 14.35 -15.55
C GLN A 145 1.47 13.74 -14.15
N LEU A 146 0.79 14.32 -13.17
CA LEU A 146 0.74 13.82 -11.80
C LEU A 146 -0.32 12.70 -11.66
N TYR A 147 0.09 11.61 -11.10
CA TYR A 147 -0.76 10.46 -10.74
C TYR A 147 -0.66 10.18 -9.25
N LEU A 148 -1.59 9.38 -8.75
CA LEU A 148 -1.58 8.86 -7.38
C LEU A 148 -1.46 7.34 -7.43
N ASP A 149 -0.54 6.83 -6.65
CA ASP A 149 -0.34 5.41 -6.42
C ASP A 149 -0.92 5.02 -5.06
N PHE A 150 -1.62 3.89 -5.00
CA PHE A 150 -2.30 3.39 -3.81
C PHE A 150 -1.63 2.10 -3.37
N ASN A 151 -0.80 2.19 -2.34
CA ASN A 151 -0.06 1.07 -1.77
C ASN A 151 -0.75 0.62 -0.49
N TYR A 152 -1.25 -0.61 -0.46
CA TYR A 152 -1.96 -1.14 0.69
C TYR A 152 -0.99 -1.70 1.72
N GLN A 153 -1.42 -1.77 2.97
CA GLN A 153 -0.61 -2.39 4.02
C GLN A 153 -0.26 -3.82 3.61
N GLY A 154 1.03 -4.16 3.70
CA GLY A 154 1.61 -5.36 3.11
C GLY A 154 2.14 -5.21 1.68
N GLU A 155 1.99 -4.04 1.03
CA GLU A 155 2.59 -3.70 -0.27
C GLU A 155 3.64 -2.59 -0.14
N PHE A 156 3.78 -2.02 1.04
CA PHE A 156 4.87 -1.13 1.45
C PHE A 156 5.47 -1.61 2.77
N TYR A 157 6.69 -1.22 3.04
CA TYR A 157 7.40 -1.56 4.25
C TYR A 157 7.74 -0.29 5.04
N PRO A 158 7.09 -0.03 6.19
CA PRO A 158 7.50 1.06 7.07
C PRO A 158 8.81 0.69 7.75
N ILE A 159 9.76 1.62 7.71
CA ILE A 159 11.09 1.45 8.31
C ILE A 159 11.16 2.18 9.65
N SER A 160 10.57 3.37 9.72
CA SER A 160 10.48 4.09 11.00
C SER A 160 9.25 4.99 11.09
N PHE A 161 8.91 5.32 12.33
CA PHE A 161 7.79 6.20 12.69
C PHE A 161 8.30 7.33 13.55
N ASP A 162 7.60 8.47 13.52
CA ASP A 162 7.77 9.54 14.51
C ASP A 162 7.03 9.23 15.82
N ASP A 163 7.15 10.12 16.80
CA ASP A 163 6.53 9.97 18.14
C ASP A 163 4.98 10.00 18.07
N ASP A 164 4.39 10.55 17.00
CA ASP A 164 2.96 10.58 16.75
C ASP A 164 2.47 9.35 15.98
N GLY A 165 3.36 8.45 15.59
CA GLY A 165 3.08 7.23 14.83
C GLY A 165 2.89 7.46 13.33
N ASN A 166 3.36 8.59 12.79
CA ASN A 166 3.41 8.80 11.35
C ASN A 166 4.62 8.11 10.74
N ILE A 167 4.46 7.54 9.57
CA ILE A 167 5.56 6.91 8.83
C ILE A 167 6.48 8.02 8.29
N ILE A 168 7.75 7.98 8.65
CA ILE A 168 8.79 8.92 8.20
C ILE A 168 9.84 8.27 7.30
N ASP A 169 9.95 6.94 7.34
CA ASP A 169 10.82 6.17 6.45
C ASP A 169 10.04 4.94 5.96
N VAL A 170 10.02 4.73 4.67
CA VAL A 170 9.19 3.70 4.02
C VAL A 170 9.83 3.21 2.73
N ALA A 171 9.70 1.90 2.47
CA ALA A 171 10.07 1.29 1.20
C ALA A 171 8.81 0.86 0.42
N PHE A 172 8.79 1.16 -0.88
CA PHE A 172 7.77 0.78 -1.85
C PHE A 172 8.34 -0.20 -2.87
N PHE A 173 7.51 -1.10 -3.37
CA PHE A 173 7.94 -2.16 -4.29
C PHE A 173 7.20 -2.08 -5.63
N ASP A 174 7.94 -2.25 -6.72
CA ASP A 174 7.38 -2.59 -8.03
C ASP A 174 8.01 -3.88 -8.52
N GLN A 175 7.17 -4.88 -8.83
CA GLN A 175 7.62 -6.22 -9.19
C GLN A 175 7.04 -6.67 -10.52
N PHE A 176 7.85 -7.40 -11.29
CA PHE A 176 7.38 -8.12 -12.45
C PHE A 176 8.17 -9.41 -12.68
N VAL A 177 7.56 -10.35 -13.38
CA VAL A 177 8.19 -11.62 -13.75
C VAL A 177 8.55 -11.61 -15.22
N ALA A 178 9.80 -11.97 -15.53
CA ALA A 178 10.25 -12.21 -16.89
C ALA A 178 11.03 -13.53 -16.97
N GLY A 179 10.49 -14.49 -17.71
CA GLY A 179 11.06 -15.83 -17.85
C GLY A 179 11.09 -16.62 -16.55
N LYS A 180 12.27 -16.87 -16.01
CA LYS A 180 12.49 -17.62 -14.76
C LYS A 180 12.81 -16.71 -13.57
N TYR A 181 12.74 -15.41 -13.76
CA TYR A 181 13.18 -14.44 -12.78
C TYR A 181 12.04 -13.52 -12.37
N ILE A 182 12.04 -13.12 -11.10
CA ILE A 182 11.30 -12.00 -10.58
C ILE A 182 12.25 -10.82 -10.45
N TYR A 183 11.82 -9.67 -10.91
CA TYR A 183 12.54 -8.41 -10.82
C TYR A 183 11.78 -7.49 -9.87
N THR A 184 12.48 -6.89 -8.93
CA THR A 184 11.90 -6.02 -7.90
C THR A 184 12.68 -4.71 -7.88
N THR A 185 12.00 -3.56 -8.01
CA THR A 185 12.57 -2.30 -7.55
C THR A 185 12.05 -1.99 -6.16
N VAL A 186 12.93 -1.39 -5.38
CA VAL A 186 12.61 -0.85 -4.06
C VAL A 186 12.93 0.63 -4.07
N GLU A 187 11.90 1.46 -3.87
CA GLU A 187 12.03 2.90 -3.65
C GLU A 187 11.90 3.17 -2.16
N ARG A 188 12.96 3.64 -1.52
CA ARG A 188 12.95 4.08 -0.12
C ARG A 188 12.80 5.58 -0.06
N GLN A 189 11.89 6.06 0.75
CA GLN A 189 11.69 7.48 1.05
C GLN A 189 11.93 7.73 2.54
N THR A 190 12.95 8.54 2.85
CA THR A 190 13.31 8.91 4.21
C THR A 190 13.08 10.40 4.41
N PHE A 191 12.20 10.78 5.32
CA PHE A 191 11.87 12.16 5.65
C PHE A 191 12.53 12.58 6.97
N SER A 192 13.16 13.75 7.00
CA SER A 192 13.74 14.37 8.18
C SER A 192 13.08 15.70 8.50
N PHE A 193 12.36 15.77 9.63
CA PHE A 193 11.79 17.03 10.15
C PHE A 193 12.86 18.06 10.47
N GLU A 194 13.95 17.63 11.07
CA GLU A 194 15.04 18.52 11.49
C GLU A 194 15.69 19.23 10.28
N LYS A 195 15.95 18.46 9.22
CA LYS A 195 16.59 18.96 8.01
C LYS A 195 15.59 19.52 6.99
N LYS A 196 14.28 19.34 7.20
CA LYS A 196 13.21 19.65 6.24
C LYS A 196 13.53 19.08 4.86
N MET A 197 13.88 17.82 4.83
CA MET A 197 14.45 17.15 3.66
C MET A 197 13.84 15.77 3.48
N LEU A 198 13.55 15.41 2.23
CA LEU A 198 13.18 14.07 1.82
C LEU A 198 14.30 13.49 0.94
N VAL A 199 14.76 12.29 1.26
CA VAL A 199 15.70 11.52 0.45
C VAL A 199 14.96 10.34 -0.18
N ILE A 200 15.15 10.14 -1.48
CA ILE A 200 14.58 9.03 -2.25
C ILE A 200 15.74 8.20 -2.80
N GLU A 201 15.82 6.94 -2.40
CA GLU A 201 16.80 5.97 -2.88
C GLU A 201 16.10 4.85 -3.64
N ASN A 202 16.68 4.43 -4.75
CA ASN A 202 16.14 3.35 -5.57
C ASN A 202 17.18 2.23 -5.72
N LYS A 203 16.74 0.99 -5.52
CA LYS A 203 17.54 -0.21 -5.77
C LYS A 203 16.74 -1.21 -6.61
N ALA A 204 17.42 -1.96 -7.46
CA ALA A 204 16.78 -3.02 -8.23
C ALA A 204 17.39 -4.37 -7.89
N PHE A 205 16.56 -5.40 -7.88
CA PHE A 205 16.93 -6.76 -7.51
C PHE A 205 16.38 -7.76 -8.52
N LYS A 206 17.11 -8.89 -8.62
CA LYS A 206 16.73 -10.02 -9.46
C LYS A 206 16.85 -11.31 -8.67
N ALA A 207 15.74 -12.02 -8.52
CA ALA A 207 15.69 -13.33 -7.91
C ALA A 207 15.23 -14.41 -8.90
N GLN A 208 15.57 -15.64 -8.63
CA GLN A 208 15.01 -16.76 -9.37
C GLN A 208 13.59 -17.05 -8.87
N LEU A 209 12.63 -17.18 -9.80
CA LEU A 209 11.28 -17.57 -9.46
C LEU A 209 11.27 -19.01 -8.93
N ARG A 210 11.01 -19.20 -7.65
CA ARG A 210 10.89 -20.52 -7.04
C ARG A 210 9.51 -21.12 -7.33
N LYS A 211 9.49 -22.39 -7.72
CA LYS A 211 8.23 -23.13 -7.90
C LYS A 211 7.91 -23.90 -6.63
N GLY A 212 6.76 -23.64 -6.05
CA GLY A 212 6.05 -24.68 -5.31
C GLY A 212 6.21 -24.75 -3.80
N ASP A 213 6.84 -23.79 -3.11
CA ASP A 213 6.79 -23.73 -1.64
C ASP A 213 5.85 -22.60 -1.21
N ASP A 214 4.66 -22.94 -0.73
CA ASP A 214 3.64 -22.00 -0.29
C ASP A 214 4.01 -21.23 0.99
N GLU A 215 5.09 -21.63 1.67
CA GLU A 215 5.55 -21.06 2.94
C GLU A 215 6.85 -20.23 2.84
N VAL A 216 7.47 -20.10 1.67
CA VAL A 216 8.73 -19.36 1.53
C VAL A 216 8.47 -17.93 1.07
N GLU A 217 8.84 -16.97 1.92
CA GLU A 217 8.93 -15.56 1.55
C GLU A 217 9.75 -15.36 0.26
N GLN A 218 9.31 -14.43 -0.60
CA GLN A 218 10.05 -14.10 -1.80
C GLN A 218 11.30 -13.31 -1.43
N GLU A 219 12.48 -13.89 -1.67
CA GLU A 219 13.76 -13.17 -1.52
C GLU A 219 13.90 -12.10 -2.61
N LEU A 220 14.52 -10.97 -2.29
CA LEU A 220 14.89 -9.96 -3.29
C LEU A 220 15.90 -10.50 -4.29
N GLY A 221 16.83 -11.34 -3.85
CA GLY A 221 17.91 -11.89 -4.65
C GLY A 221 19.10 -10.93 -4.81
N ASN A 222 19.76 -10.96 -5.96
CA ASN A 222 20.92 -10.13 -6.19
C ASN A 222 20.55 -8.72 -6.65
N GLU A 223 21.25 -7.72 -6.13
CA GLU A 223 21.14 -6.33 -6.61
C GLU A 223 21.68 -6.25 -8.05
N ILE A 224 20.99 -5.50 -8.89
CA ILE A 224 21.34 -5.24 -10.29
C ILE A 224 21.21 -3.73 -10.59
N PRO A 225 21.93 -3.18 -11.58
CA PRO A 225 21.72 -1.81 -12.01
C PRO A 225 20.28 -1.57 -12.49
N LEU A 226 19.69 -0.43 -12.15
CA LEU A 226 18.36 -0.02 -12.65
C LEU A 226 18.37 0.12 -14.18
N SER A 227 19.49 0.56 -14.73
CA SER A 227 19.75 0.72 -16.17
C SER A 227 19.66 -0.59 -16.97
N ASP A 228 19.86 -1.75 -16.35
CA ASP A 228 19.73 -3.05 -17.00
C ASP A 228 18.28 -3.40 -17.38
N ILE A 229 17.33 -2.69 -16.81
CA ILE A 229 15.89 -2.92 -17.02
C ILE A 229 15.28 -1.69 -17.71
N SER A 230 14.86 -1.83 -18.96
CA SER A 230 14.33 -0.73 -19.76
C SER A 230 13.15 0.01 -19.11
N ARG A 231 12.33 -0.70 -18.33
CA ARG A 231 11.22 -0.13 -17.56
C ARG A 231 11.70 0.86 -16.49
N TRP A 232 12.90 0.66 -15.94
CA TRP A 232 13.48 1.43 -14.84
C TRP A 232 14.64 2.32 -15.23
N SER A 233 15.04 2.30 -16.49
CA SER A 233 16.21 3.04 -16.99
C SER A 233 16.13 4.56 -16.85
N GLY A 234 14.92 5.09 -16.56
CA GLY A 234 14.72 6.52 -16.27
C GLY A 234 14.74 6.87 -14.77
N ILE A 235 14.92 5.87 -13.90
CA ILE A 235 15.01 6.07 -12.44
C ILE A 235 16.47 6.33 -12.08
N SER A 236 16.73 7.30 -11.19
CA SER A 236 18.09 7.59 -10.72
C SER A 236 18.61 6.45 -9.84
N GLU A 237 19.85 6.02 -10.09
CA GLU A 237 20.60 5.10 -9.21
C GLU A 237 21.20 5.85 -8.02
N GLU A 238 21.46 7.16 -8.17
CA GLU A 238 21.93 7.99 -7.07
C GLU A 238 20.75 8.54 -6.25
N PRO A 239 20.89 8.67 -4.92
CA PRO A 239 19.87 9.24 -4.07
C PRO A 239 19.45 10.64 -4.53
N VAL A 240 18.15 10.89 -4.60
CA VAL A 240 17.57 12.19 -4.91
C VAL A 240 17.13 12.87 -3.64
N THR A 241 17.61 14.09 -3.42
CA THR A 241 17.25 14.91 -2.25
C THR A 241 16.29 16.02 -2.66
N ILE A 242 15.21 16.18 -1.91
CA ILE A 242 14.25 17.27 -2.05
C ILE A 242 14.32 18.10 -0.77
N ASP A 243 14.81 19.33 -0.89
CA ASP A 243 14.96 20.27 0.23
C ASP A 243 13.70 21.13 0.45
N ASN A 244 13.61 21.73 1.63
CA ASN A 244 12.52 22.61 2.05
C ASN A 244 11.14 21.92 2.04
N VAL A 245 11.10 20.66 2.37
CA VAL A 245 9.88 19.85 2.51
C VAL A 245 9.47 19.84 3.98
N GLU A 246 8.23 20.20 4.27
CA GLU A 246 7.71 20.23 5.65
C GLU A 246 7.05 18.93 6.08
N LYS A 247 6.73 18.05 5.13
CA LYS A 247 6.04 16.76 5.34
C LYS A 247 6.55 15.75 4.33
N SER A 248 6.37 14.46 4.63
CA SER A 248 6.51 13.39 3.65
C SER A 248 5.64 13.65 2.42
N LEU A 249 6.07 13.19 1.24
CA LEU A 249 5.30 13.35 -0.01
C LEU A 249 4.21 12.29 -0.19
N PHE A 250 3.89 11.55 0.83
CA PHE A 250 2.80 10.58 0.82
C PHE A 250 1.88 10.80 2.03
N GLY A 251 0.64 10.33 1.92
CA GLY A 251 -0.33 10.30 3.02
C GLY A 251 -0.61 8.86 3.42
N TYR A 252 -0.53 8.56 4.73
CA TYR A 252 -0.91 7.26 5.27
C TYR A 252 -2.31 7.33 5.88
N PHE A 253 -3.22 6.54 5.30
CA PHE A 253 -4.52 6.26 5.90
C PHE A 253 -4.43 4.96 6.70
N ARG A 254 -4.85 5.01 7.95
CA ARG A 254 -4.93 3.88 8.88
C ARG A 254 -6.39 3.63 9.25
N VAL A 255 -6.82 2.36 9.24
CA VAL A 255 -8.12 1.98 9.79
C VAL A 255 -8.14 2.36 11.29
N PRO A 256 -9.13 3.17 11.77
CA PRO A 256 -9.11 3.76 13.10
C PRO A 256 -9.58 2.76 14.18
N LEU A 257 -9.01 1.58 14.19
CA LEU A 257 -9.18 0.58 15.24
C LEU A 257 -7.90 0.46 16.06
N ALA A 258 -8.08 0.16 17.36
CA ALA A 258 -6.94 -0.16 18.21
C ALA A 258 -6.26 -1.45 17.71
N ASN A 259 -4.95 -1.40 17.52
CA ASN A 259 -4.20 -2.58 17.10
C ASN A 259 -4.09 -3.55 18.28
N ASN A 260 -4.80 -4.68 18.19
CA ASN A 260 -4.79 -5.75 19.17
C ASN A 260 -3.91 -6.94 18.76
N VAL A 261 -3.28 -6.87 17.61
CA VAL A 261 -2.30 -7.85 17.12
C VAL A 261 -0.91 -7.50 17.68
N ASP A 262 -0.53 -6.24 17.55
CA ASP A 262 0.71 -5.70 18.10
C ASP A 262 0.42 -4.34 18.75
N LEU A 263 0.37 -4.32 20.07
CA LEU A 263 0.01 -3.13 20.86
C LEU A 263 1.00 -1.98 20.72
N LYS A 264 2.21 -2.24 20.24
CA LYS A 264 3.25 -1.22 20.05
C LYS A 264 3.30 -0.71 18.61
N SER A 265 2.73 -1.44 17.67
CA SER A 265 2.75 -1.06 16.26
C SER A 265 1.74 0.06 15.99
N PRO A 266 2.14 1.15 15.34
CA PRO A 266 1.23 2.19 14.90
C PRO A 266 0.47 1.82 13.61
N LEU A 267 0.69 0.63 13.05
CA LEU A 267 -0.03 0.15 11.88
C LEU A 267 -1.49 -0.14 12.20
N GLY A 268 -2.36 0.05 11.22
CA GLY A 268 -3.77 -0.29 11.32
C GLY A 268 -4.00 -1.80 11.22
N ILE A 269 -5.19 -2.23 11.64
CA ILE A 269 -5.66 -3.60 11.49
C ILE A 269 -6.88 -3.65 10.58
N SER A 270 -7.14 -4.81 9.97
CA SER A 270 -8.33 -5.00 9.14
C SER A 270 -9.60 -4.65 9.90
N ILE A 271 -10.57 -4.01 9.22
CA ILE A 271 -11.87 -3.66 9.79
C ILE A 271 -12.62 -4.90 10.32
N PHE A 272 -12.38 -6.08 9.74
CA PHE A 272 -12.97 -7.34 10.19
C PHE A 272 -12.06 -8.15 11.13
N SER A 273 -10.86 -7.65 11.46
CA SER A 273 -9.94 -8.35 12.36
C SER A 273 -10.60 -8.82 13.68
N PRO A 274 -11.42 -8.02 14.36
CA PRO A 274 -12.10 -8.45 15.58
C PRO A 274 -13.13 -9.58 15.37
N ALA A 275 -13.58 -9.79 14.13
CA ALA A 275 -14.62 -10.77 13.78
C ALA A 275 -14.08 -12.06 13.15
N ILE A 276 -12.77 -12.24 13.00
CA ILE A 276 -12.15 -13.40 12.30
C ILE A 276 -12.71 -14.73 12.79
N ASN A 277 -12.76 -14.94 14.11
CA ASN A 277 -13.26 -16.20 14.68
C ASN A 277 -14.77 -16.42 14.43
N LEU A 278 -15.55 -15.35 14.32
CA LEU A 278 -16.97 -15.45 13.99
C LEU A 278 -17.16 -15.78 12.50
N ILE A 279 -16.37 -15.19 11.64
CA ILE A 279 -16.36 -15.47 10.20
C ILE A 279 -15.99 -16.94 9.96
N ARG A 280 -14.92 -17.41 10.59
CA ARG A 280 -14.51 -18.82 10.51
C ARG A 280 -15.63 -19.76 10.93
N ARG A 281 -16.26 -19.52 12.08
CA ARG A 281 -17.38 -20.35 12.56
C ARG A 281 -18.58 -20.32 11.63
N ALA A 282 -18.86 -19.18 11.02
CA ALA A 282 -19.94 -19.07 10.06
C ALA A 282 -19.67 -19.90 8.81
N ASP A 283 -18.44 -19.85 8.27
CA ASP A 283 -18.03 -20.68 7.11
C ASP A 283 -18.09 -22.18 7.45
N GLU A 284 -17.62 -22.59 8.65
CA GLU A 284 -17.61 -24.00 9.10
C GLU A 284 -19.01 -24.58 9.37
N GLN A 285 -20.04 -23.76 9.53
CA GLN A 285 -21.42 -24.19 9.79
C GLN A 285 -22.26 -24.33 8.52
N PHE A 286 -21.79 -23.85 7.40
CA PHE A 286 -22.45 -23.92 6.09
C PHE A 286 -21.81 -24.97 5.19
#